data_c0c8ddfd068cef5a59934a0100fe5162
#
_entry.id   c0c8ddfd068cef5a59934a0100fe5162
#
_cell.length_a   1.000
_cell.length_b   1.000
_cell.length_c   1.000
_cell.angle_alpha   90.00
_cell.angle_beta   90.00
_cell.angle_gamma   90.00
#
_symmetry.space_group_name_H-M   'P 1'
#
loop_
_entity.id
_entity.type
_entity.pdbx_description
1 polymer ?
#
loop_
_entity_poly.entity_id
_entity_poly.type
_entity_poly.pdbx_seq_one_letter_code
_entity_poly.pdbx_strand_id
1 'polypeptide(L)'
;MKKLLGIFFISLLLSVNAYADSVYNGTFIDAHSQVGKLITDETVSKIINKNDVDLTLLSIRGKWKTATQRYKSIQRLTQNKTRYLIPTKLRGFSRKKQSADRAIKGIEDLKKQAIKNNINYVGFGEIIVQHAPHNHKKLKYEGINNDLNSKRIVRAIDIVLKDNKPVILHVELNDYEEDSKKILGQLVKLGKKYPNDNFLLMHMAQIEFTEAEFIINETNNIHFITSHADNERAERMKKKPGRSQMGWINLFDKKNNFQKKWLDLMNQNPKRFVLALDNVWDRHWFNGYKERIYMWRKALASLNSDAASLIACGNAKSYFKLNIECLKDRK
;
A
#
# COMPACT_ATOMS: atom_id res chain seq x y z
N MET A 1 -1.80 7.31 82.44
CA MET A 1 -1.39 6.44 81.34
C MET A 1 -2.17 6.84 80.11
N LYS A 2 -1.54 7.61 79.21
CA LYS A 2 -2.16 8.05 77.93
C LYS A 2 -1.63 7.12 76.84
N LYS A 3 -2.55 6.37 76.17
CA LYS A 3 -2.21 5.53 75.01
C LYS A 3 -2.23 6.44 73.78
N LEU A 4 -1.08 6.60 73.13
CA LEU A 4 -0.94 7.14 71.78
C LEU A 4 -1.41 6.08 70.77
N LEU A 5 -2.47 6.36 70.03
CA LEU A 5 -2.81 5.62 68.82
C LEU A 5 -2.03 6.24 67.66
N GLY A 6 -1.04 5.48 67.12
CA GLY A 6 -0.37 5.83 65.88
C GLY A 6 -1.21 5.42 64.70
N ILE A 7 -1.65 6.41 63.91
CA ILE A 7 -2.34 6.20 62.63
C ILE A 7 -1.26 6.04 61.59
N PHE A 8 -1.10 4.80 61.08
CA PHE A 8 -0.27 4.55 59.87
C PHE A 8 -1.05 4.91 58.64
N PHE A 9 -0.74 6.05 58.02
CA PHE A 9 -1.17 6.38 56.69
C PHE A 9 -0.34 5.57 55.67
N ILE A 10 -0.89 4.46 55.17
CA ILE A 10 -0.36 3.77 53.98
C ILE A 10 -0.83 4.59 52.77
N SER A 11 0.03 5.47 52.27
CA SER A 11 -0.15 6.10 50.96
C SER A 11 0.06 5.04 49.88
N LEU A 12 -1.06 4.45 49.44
CA LEU A 12 -1.07 3.64 48.21
C LEU A 12 -0.84 4.55 47.03
N LEU A 13 0.42 4.71 46.63
CA LEU A 13 0.79 5.31 45.33
C LEU A 13 0.25 4.38 44.23
N LEU A 14 -1.00 4.62 43.84
CA LEU A 14 -1.49 4.15 42.57
C LEU A 14 -0.65 4.82 41.47
N SER A 15 0.41 4.15 41.05
CA SER A 15 1.08 4.47 39.81
C SER A 15 0.06 4.21 38.69
N VAL A 16 -0.71 5.25 38.37
CA VAL A 16 -1.43 5.30 37.11
C VAL A 16 -0.33 5.32 36.06
N ASN A 17 0.01 4.14 35.54
CA ASN A 17 0.72 4.04 34.30
C ASN A 17 -0.19 4.70 33.25
N ALA A 18 -0.03 6.01 33.07
CA ALA A 18 -0.48 6.67 31.88
C ALA A 18 0.32 6.00 30.73
N TYR A 19 -0.28 4.97 30.12
CA TYR A 19 0.13 4.54 28.80
C TYR A 19 -0.09 5.73 27.88
N ALA A 20 0.90 6.60 27.80
CA ALA A 20 0.98 7.50 26.68
C ALA A 20 0.85 6.60 25.44
N ASP A 21 -0.16 6.86 24.60
CA ASP A 21 -0.37 6.10 23.36
C ASP A 21 0.96 6.07 22.62
N SER A 22 1.67 4.95 22.71
CA SER A 22 2.97 4.80 22.08
C SER A 22 2.79 4.89 20.57
N VAL A 23 3.58 5.72 19.92
CA VAL A 23 3.51 5.95 18.47
C VAL A 23 4.85 5.54 17.88
N TYR A 24 4.84 4.70 16.84
CA TYR A 24 6.05 4.34 16.12
C TYR A 24 6.73 5.59 15.58
N ASN A 25 7.95 5.85 16.02
CA ASN A 25 8.74 7.04 15.69
C ASN A 25 9.86 6.76 14.68
N GLY A 26 9.96 5.56 14.13
CA GLY A 26 10.96 5.22 13.13
C GLY A 26 10.64 5.76 11.73
N THR A 27 11.49 5.41 10.77
CA THR A 27 11.34 5.78 9.36
C THR A 27 10.06 5.20 8.77
N PHE A 28 9.29 6.05 8.08
CA PHE A 28 7.98 5.72 7.52
C PHE A 28 7.97 5.95 6.00
N ILE A 29 7.82 4.89 5.22
CA ILE A 29 7.72 4.94 3.76
C ILE A 29 6.27 4.65 3.34
N ASP A 30 5.68 5.58 2.59
CA ASP A 30 4.46 5.30 1.80
C ASP A 30 4.89 4.65 0.47
N ALA A 31 4.79 3.33 0.39
CA ALA A 31 5.31 2.56 -0.74
C ALA A 31 4.45 2.64 -2.01
N HIS A 32 3.27 3.27 -1.96
CA HIS A 32 2.43 3.51 -3.14
C HIS A 32 1.43 4.63 -2.89
N SER A 33 1.55 5.70 -3.65
CA SER A 33 0.54 6.76 -3.76
C SER A 33 0.48 7.34 -5.17
N GLN A 34 -0.61 8.01 -5.48
CA GLN A 34 -0.87 8.54 -6.83
C GLN A 34 -1.29 10.01 -6.74
N VAL A 35 -0.79 10.84 -7.63
CA VAL A 35 -1.21 12.24 -7.76
C VAL A 35 -2.23 12.40 -8.88
N GLY A 36 -3.40 12.92 -8.55
CA GLY A 36 -4.48 13.19 -9.49
C GLY A 36 -4.21 14.39 -10.41
N LYS A 37 -5.19 14.69 -11.28
CA LYS A 37 -5.06 15.79 -12.24
C LYS A 37 -5.38 17.15 -11.64
N LEU A 38 -6.22 17.21 -10.61
CA LEU A 38 -6.77 18.44 -10.06
C LEU A 38 -5.90 19.05 -8.95
N ILE A 39 -5.10 18.25 -8.27
CA ILE A 39 -4.17 18.74 -7.27
C ILE A 39 -2.90 19.28 -7.94
N THR A 40 -2.45 20.46 -7.52
CA THR A 40 -1.22 21.07 -8.06
C THR A 40 0.02 20.43 -7.44
N ASP A 41 1.16 20.59 -8.09
CA ASP A 41 2.44 20.05 -7.63
C ASP A 41 2.88 20.70 -6.31
N GLU A 42 2.65 22.00 -6.16
CA GLU A 42 2.92 22.78 -4.94
C GLU A 42 2.08 22.26 -3.78
N THR A 43 0.80 22.01 -4.02
CA THR A 43 -0.13 21.55 -2.97
C THR A 43 0.24 20.17 -2.46
N VAL A 44 0.47 19.20 -3.36
CA VAL A 44 0.85 17.85 -2.91
C VAL A 44 2.21 17.85 -2.21
N SER A 45 3.16 18.66 -2.71
CA SER A 45 4.49 18.80 -2.09
C SER A 45 4.41 19.41 -0.69
N LYS A 46 3.59 20.45 -0.51
CA LYS A 46 3.33 21.04 0.81
C LYS A 46 2.73 20.03 1.79
N ILE A 47 1.79 19.18 1.30
CA ILE A 47 1.19 18.14 2.13
C ILE A 47 2.25 17.10 2.53
N ILE A 48 3.05 16.60 1.61
CA ILE A 48 4.13 15.63 1.91
C ILE A 48 5.13 16.22 2.91
N ASN A 49 5.56 17.46 2.69
CA ASN A 49 6.56 18.11 3.56
C ASN A 49 6.06 18.39 4.99
N LYS A 50 4.76 18.67 5.15
CA LYS A 50 4.16 18.96 6.46
C LYS A 50 3.85 17.73 7.29
N ASN A 51 3.86 16.56 6.67
CA ASN A 51 3.48 15.32 7.33
C ASN A 51 4.69 14.43 7.58
N ASP A 52 4.55 13.58 8.57
CA ASP A 52 5.61 12.71 9.06
C ASP A 52 5.74 11.43 8.20
N VAL A 53 6.12 11.64 6.93
CA VAL A 53 6.47 10.61 5.95
C VAL A 53 7.87 10.90 5.43
N ASP A 54 8.76 9.94 5.51
CA ASP A 54 10.15 10.12 5.12
C ASP A 54 10.34 9.97 3.61
N LEU A 55 9.56 9.06 2.99
CA LEU A 55 9.59 8.82 1.56
C LEU A 55 8.23 8.37 1.05
N THR A 56 7.84 8.88 -0.13
CA THR A 56 6.64 8.44 -0.85
C THR A 56 7.02 7.91 -2.23
N LEU A 57 6.59 6.70 -2.56
CA LEU A 57 6.67 6.17 -3.92
C LEU A 57 5.45 6.64 -4.70
N LEU A 58 5.67 7.44 -5.76
CA LEU A 58 4.65 8.28 -6.35
C LEU A 58 4.43 8.01 -7.83
N SER A 59 3.19 7.69 -8.22
CA SER A 59 2.73 7.67 -9.60
C SER A 59 1.97 8.94 -9.94
N ILE A 60 2.18 9.50 -11.14
CA ILE A 60 1.45 10.69 -11.62
C ILE A 60 0.34 10.26 -12.58
N ARG A 61 -0.91 10.51 -12.21
CA ARG A 61 -2.09 10.22 -13.04
C ARG A 61 -2.32 11.32 -14.07
N GLY A 62 -2.74 10.96 -15.26
CA GLY A 62 -3.11 11.95 -16.29
C GLY A 62 -2.46 11.72 -17.63
N LYS A 63 -2.28 12.81 -18.40
CA LYS A 63 -1.62 12.75 -19.70
C LYS A 63 -0.13 12.45 -19.45
N TRP A 64 0.36 11.38 -20.04
CA TRP A 64 1.72 10.91 -19.87
C TRP A 64 2.79 11.94 -20.29
N LYS A 65 2.48 12.82 -21.26
CA LYS A 65 3.39 13.91 -21.69
C LYS A 65 3.77 14.88 -20.58
N THR A 66 2.89 15.06 -19.59
CA THR A 66 3.13 15.97 -18.46
C THR A 66 3.51 15.24 -17.17
N ALA A 67 3.35 13.92 -17.10
CA ALA A 67 3.58 13.15 -15.88
C ALA A 67 5.03 13.25 -15.36
N THR A 68 6.00 13.14 -16.25
CA THR A 68 7.41 13.25 -15.90
C THR A 68 7.81 14.65 -15.47
N GLN A 69 7.26 15.68 -16.09
CA GLN A 69 7.51 17.09 -15.70
C GLN A 69 6.93 17.37 -14.31
N ARG A 70 5.68 16.96 -14.07
CA ARG A 70 5.03 17.08 -12.77
C ARG A 70 5.82 16.35 -11.68
N TYR A 71 6.26 15.12 -11.96
CA TYR A 71 7.07 14.38 -11.01
C TYR A 71 8.37 15.13 -10.65
N LYS A 72 9.11 15.66 -11.63
CA LYS A 72 10.31 16.46 -11.37
C LYS A 72 10.03 17.69 -10.52
N SER A 73 8.91 18.39 -10.79
CA SER A 73 8.45 19.51 -9.97
C SER A 73 8.23 19.10 -8.52
N ILE A 74 7.44 18.04 -8.31
CA ILE A 74 7.15 17.48 -6.97
C ILE A 74 8.43 17.03 -6.27
N GLN A 75 9.31 16.28 -6.97
CA GLN A 75 10.57 15.80 -6.40
C GLN A 75 11.43 16.93 -5.87
N ARG A 76 11.57 18.01 -6.66
CA ARG A 76 12.31 19.21 -6.24
C ARG A 76 11.65 19.89 -5.04
N LEU A 77 10.34 20.11 -5.09
CA LEU A 77 9.58 20.79 -4.04
C LEU A 77 9.52 19.98 -2.74
N THR A 78 9.64 18.67 -2.81
CA THR A 78 9.69 17.78 -1.64
C THR A 78 11.10 17.48 -1.17
N GLN A 79 12.13 18.15 -1.71
CA GLN A 79 13.52 17.92 -1.33
C GLN A 79 13.91 16.42 -1.42
N ASN A 80 13.50 15.76 -2.51
CA ASN A 80 13.73 14.34 -2.76
C ASN A 80 13.01 13.35 -1.80
N LYS A 81 11.98 13.76 -1.07
CA LYS A 81 11.11 12.84 -0.31
C LYS A 81 10.19 11.99 -1.20
N THR A 82 10.43 11.95 -2.51
CA THR A 82 9.63 11.14 -3.42
C THR A 82 10.50 10.29 -4.33
N ARG A 83 9.98 9.13 -4.75
CA ARG A 83 10.55 8.29 -5.82
C ARG A 83 9.48 7.94 -6.83
N TYR A 84 9.88 7.83 -8.09
CA TYR A 84 8.95 7.67 -9.20
C TYR A 84 8.56 6.21 -9.42
N LEU A 85 7.24 5.99 -9.45
CA LEU A 85 6.64 4.78 -10.00
C LEU A 85 6.07 5.12 -11.38
N ILE A 86 6.52 4.44 -12.43
CA ILE A 86 5.98 4.63 -13.78
C ILE A 86 4.51 4.23 -13.79
N PRO A 87 3.56 5.13 -14.10
CA PRO A 87 2.15 4.77 -14.12
C PRO A 87 1.85 3.77 -15.24
N THR A 88 1.27 2.64 -14.91
CA THR A 88 1.03 1.58 -15.88
C THR A 88 -0.15 1.86 -16.81
N LYS A 89 -1.01 2.83 -16.52
CA LYS A 89 -2.24 3.16 -17.28
C LYS A 89 -3.15 1.96 -17.58
N LEU A 90 -3.04 0.91 -16.80
CA LEU A 90 -3.62 -0.40 -17.08
C LEU A 90 -5.15 -0.44 -17.03
N ARG A 91 -5.85 0.66 -16.72
CA ARG A 91 -7.27 0.77 -17.05
C ARG A 91 -7.54 0.52 -18.54
N GLY A 92 -6.56 0.74 -19.42
CA GLY A 92 -6.64 0.34 -20.81
C GLY A 92 -6.56 -1.17 -21.02
N PHE A 93 -5.91 -1.91 -20.13
CA PHE A 93 -5.85 -3.37 -20.20
C PHE A 93 -7.22 -4.02 -19.94
N SER A 94 -8.04 -3.40 -19.09
CA SER A 94 -9.35 -3.94 -18.72
C SER A 94 -10.43 -3.75 -19.77
N ARG A 95 -10.27 -2.77 -20.64
CA ARG A 95 -11.24 -2.58 -21.72
C ARG A 95 -10.98 -3.59 -22.81
N LYS A 96 -11.92 -4.53 -23.02
CA LYS A 96 -11.89 -5.53 -24.10
C LYS A 96 -11.54 -4.95 -25.49
N LYS A 97 -11.72 -3.62 -25.67
CA LYS A 97 -11.46 -2.87 -26.91
C LYS A 97 -9.99 -2.46 -27.14
N GLN A 98 -9.10 -2.58 -26.15
CA GLN A 98 -7.69 -2.20 -26.33
C GLN A 98 -6.83 -3.45 -26.52
N SER A 99 -6.05 -3.51 -27.59
CA SER A 99 -5.12 -4.63 -27.80
C SER A 99 -4.05 -4.68 -26.72
N ALA A 100 -3.56 -5.87 -26.39
CA ALA A 100 -2.46 -6.05 -25.44
C ALA A 100 -1.23 -5.25 -25.90
N ASP A 101 -0.94 -5.26 -27.21
CA ASP A 101 0.22 -4.57 -27.76
C ASP A 101 0.18 -3.05 -27.56
N ARG A 102 -0.97 -2.42 -27.71
CA ARG A 102 -1.13 -0.98 -27.46
C ARG A 102 -0.90 -0.60 -26.01
N ALA A 103 -1.36 -1.45 -25.08
CA ALA A 103 -1.16 -1.22 -23.67
C ALA A 103 0.31 -1.39 -23.26
N ILE A 104 0.96 -2.45 -23.75
CA ILE A 104 2.38 -2.72 -23.56
C ILE A 104 3.23 -1.58 -24.11
N LYS A 105 2.98 -1.16 -25.36
CA LYS A 105 3.64 0.01 -25.95
C LYS A 105 3.50 1.25 -25.07
N GLY A 106 2.33 1.46 -24.46
CA GLY A 106 2.13 2.57 -23.53
C GLY A 106 3.04 2.55 -22.30
N ILE A 107 3.36 1.37 -21.76
CA ILE A 107 4.30 1.23 -20.63
C ILE A 107 5.74 1.51 -21.13
N GLU A 108 6.13 0.94 -22.25
CA GLU A 108 7.46 1.15 -22.84
C GLU A 108 7.70 2.62 -23.18
N ASP A 109 6.71 3.31 -23.75
CA ASP A 109 6.79 4.74 -24.06
C ASP A 109 6.98 5.59 -22.80
N LEU A 110 6.30 5.25 -21.69
CA LEU A 110 6.47 5.93 -20.41
C LEU A 110 7.86 5.68 -19.82
N LYS A 111 8.37 4.45 -19.92
CA LYS A 111 9.73 4.11 -19.53
C LYS A 111 10.76 4.91 -20.31
N LYS A 112 10.65 4.93 -21.65
CA LYS A 112 11.53 5.73 -22.52
C LYS A 112 11.54 7.20 -22.14
N GLN A 113 10.38 7.74 -21.75
CA GLN A 113 10.28 9.13 -21.32
C GLN A 113 10.89 9.39 -19.94
N ALA A 114 10.73 8.46 -18.99
CA ALA A 114 11.41 8.58 -17.71
C ALA A 114 12.93 8.65 -17.93
N ILE A 115 13.48 7.76 -18.73
CA ILE A 115 14.90 7.72 -19.10
C ILE A 115 15.32 9.02 -19.80
N LYS A 116 14.59 9.45 -20.85
CA LYS A 116 14.88 10.70 -21.59
C LYS A 116 14.89 11.93 -20.70
N ASN A 117 14.09 11.93 -19.65
CA ASN A 117 14.01 13.02 -18.68
C ASN A 117 14.95 12.85 -17.48
N ASN A 118 15.88 11.91 -17.50
CA ASN A 118 16.78 11.60 -16.38
C ASN A 118 16.02 11.38 -15.05
N ILE A 119 14.90 10.66 -15.12
CA ILE A 119 14.15 10.26 -13.93
C ILE A 119 14.54 8.84 -13.56
N ASN A 120 15.16 8.69 -12.40
CA ASN A 120 15.40 7.38 -11.81
C ASN A 120 14.07 6.86 -11.22
N TYR A 121 13.43 5.91 -11.91
CA TYR A 121 12.22 5.24 -11.42
C TYR A 121 12.59 3.99 -10.62
N VAL A 122 11.87 3.77 -9.54
CA VAL A 122 12.11 2.64 -8.62
C VAL A 122 11.21 1.44 -8.90
N GLY A 123 10.15 1.63 -9.69
CA GLY A 123 9.19 0.58 -10.03
C GLY A 123 8.13 1.10 -11.00
N PHE A 124 7.11 0.27 -11.14
CA PHE A 124 5.91 0.58 -11.91
C PHE A 124 4.72 0.63 -10.96
N GLY A 125 3.70 1.41 -11.30
CA GLY A 125 2.43 1.36 -10.60
C GLY A 125 1.73 0.00 -10.81
N GLU A 126 0.58 -0.14 -10.18
CA GLU A 126 -0.16 -1.40 -10.15
C GLU A 126 -0.60 -1.94 -11.53
N ILE A 127 -0.43 -3.24 -11.73
CA ILE A 127 -1.04 -4.02 -12.81
C ILE A 127 -2.39 -4.51 -12.30
N ILE A 128 -3.49 -4.03 -12.91
CA ILE A 128 -4.84 -4.41 -12.49
C ILE A 128 -5.20 -5.77 -13.09
N VAL A 129 -5.25 -6.78 -12.25
CA VAL A 129 -5.69 -8.13 -12.57
C VAL A 129 -7.19 -8.26 -12.32
N GLN A 130 -7.62 -7.94 -11.10
CA GLN A 130 -9.02 -7.91 -10.71
C GLN A 130 -9.36 -6.57 -10.05
N HIS A 131 -10.52 -6.04 -10.38
CA HIS A 131 -11.08 -4.84 -9.75
C HIS A 131 -12.60 -4.90 -9.83
N ALA A 132 -13.27 -4.76 -8.69
CA ALA A 132 -14.71 -4.82 -8.59
C ALA A 132 -15.43 -3.83 -9.52
N PRO A 133 -16.59 -4.21 -10.04
CA PRO A 133 -17.48 -3.26 -10.68
C PRO A 133 -17.94 -2.21 -9.66
N HIS A 134 -18.10 -0.98 -10.10
CA HIS A 134 -18.63 0.08 -9.23
C HIS A 134 -19.30 1.19 -10.01
N ASN A 135 -20.30 1.79 -9.40
CA ASN A 135 -20.95 2.98 -9.92
C ASN A 135 -20.26 4.22 -9.36
N HIS A 136 -19.78 5.11 -10.23
CA HIS A 136 -19.22 6.39 -9.84
C HIS A 136 -19.84 7.52 -10.66
N LYS A 137 -20.55 8.43 -10.01
CA LYS A 137 -21.10 9.65 -10.66
C LYS A 137 -21.79 9.35 -11.99
N LYS A 138 -22.82 8.53 -11.99
CA LYS A 138 -23.57 8.11 -13.21
C LYS A 138 -22.80 7.22 -14.21
N LEU A 139 -21.53 6.92 -13.97
CA LEU A 139 -20.76 5.98 -14.80
C LEU A 139 -20.77 4.60 -14.15
N LYS A 140 -21.29 3.64 -14.89
CA LYS A 140 -21.19 2.22 -14.53
C LYS A 140 -19.83 1.72 -14.98
N TYR A 141 -18.99 1.32 -14.02
CA TYR A 141 -17.76 0.60 -14.32
C TYR A 141 -18.05 -0.89 -14.29
N GLU A 142 -17.92 -1.52 -15.43
CA GLU A 142 -17.81 -2.98 -15.46
C GLU A 142 -16.55 -3.39 -14.71
N GLY A 143 -16.59 -4.41 -13.91
CA GLY A 143 -15.43 -4.92 -13.20
C GLY A 143 -14.32 -5.35 -14.17
N ILE A 144 -13.13 -5.53 -13.63
CA ILE A 144 -11.98 -6.10 -14.33
C ILE A 144 -11.74 -7.46 -13.73
N ASN A 145 -11.80 -8.50 -14.54
CA ASN A 145 -11.46 -9.86 -14.14
C ASN A 145 -10.58 -10.47 -15.23
N ASN A 146 -9.27 -10.37 -15.06
CA ASN A 146 -8.29 -10.94 -15.95
C ASN A 146 -7.67 -12.19 -15.32
N ASP A 147 -7.45 -13.21 -16.13
CA ASP A 147 -6.64 -14.34 -15.76
C ASP A 147 -5.16 -13.91 -15.66
N LEU A 148 -4.49 -14.27 -14.55
CA LEU A 148 -3.05 -14.00 -14.35
C LEU A 148 -2.18 -14.62 -15.44
N ASN A 149 -2.61 -15.73 -16.02
CA ASN A 149 -1.92 -16.42 -17.12
C ASN A 149 -2.26 -15.83 -18.50
N SER A 150 -3.14 -14.81 -18.57
CA SER A 150 -3.45 -14.18 -19.85
C SER A 150 -2.19 -13.57 -20.46
N LYS A 151 -2.01 -13.73 -21.80
CA LYS A 151 -0.88 -13.21 -22.55
C LYS A 151 -0.60 -11.72 -22.24
N ARG A 152 -1.66 -10.95 -21.97
CA ARG A 152 -1.60 -9.53 -21.63
C ARG A 152 -0.93 -9.29 -20.27
N ILE A 153 -1.37 -10.00 -19.23
CA ILE A 153 -0.82 -9.84 -17.87
C ILE A 153 0.60 -10.37 -17.81
N VAL A 154 0.87 -11.54 -18.37
CA VAL A 154 2.22 -12.12 -18.45
C VAL A 154 3.20 -11.15 -19.11
N ARG A 155 2.87 -10.58 -20.26
CA ARG A 155 3.74 -9.58 -20.93
C ARG A 155 3.97 -8.33 -20.10
N ALA A 156 2.96 -7.86 -19.34
CA ALA A 156 3.12 -6.71 -18.44
C ALA A 156 4.09 -7.04 -17.29
N ILE A 157 3.96 -8.23 -16.71
CA ILE A 157 4.88 -8.74 -15.68
C ILE A 157 6.30 -8.82 -16.25
N ASP A 158 6.48 -9.42 -17.43
CA ASP A 158 7.79 -9.55 -18.06
C ASP A 158 8.52 -8.22 -18.27
N ILE A 159 7.79 -7.14 -18.61
CA ILE A 159 8.39 -5.80 -18.76
C ILE A 159 8.95 -5.30 -17.42
N VAL A 160 8.20 -5.50 -16.33
CA VAL A 160 8.63 -5.07 -15.01
C VAL A 160 9.83 -5.87 -14.53
N LEU A 161 9.78 -7.20 -14.71
CA LEU A 161 10.87 -8.11 -14.32
C LEU A 161 12.17 -7.87 -15.11
N LYS A 162 12.08 -7.55 -16.40
CA LYS A 162 13.26 -7.16 -17.22
C LYS A 162 14.02 -5.97 -16.63
N ASP A 163 13.35 -5.10 -15.90
CA ASP A 163 13.98 -3.96 -15.23
C ASP A 163 14.45 -4.29 -13.80
N ASN A 164 14.33 -5.55 -13.38
CA ASN A 164 14.67 -5.99 -12.03
C ASN A 164 13.93 -5.15 -10.96
N LYS A 165 12.63 -4.94 -11.17
CA LYS A 165 11.73 -4.19 -10.29
C LYS A 165 10.65 -5.10 -9.73
N PRO A 166 10.13 -4.81 -8.52
CA PRO A 166 9.01 -5.57 -7.98
C PRO A 166 7.76 -5.37 -8.82
N VAL A 167 6.94 -6.41 -8.93
CA VAL A 167 5.66 -6.38 -9.65
C VAL A 167 4.54 -6.04 -8.68
N ILE A 168 3.87 -4.91 -8.89
CA ILE A 168 2.70 -4.53 -8.09
C ILE A 168 1.44 -5.01 -8.82
N LEU A 169 0.66 -5.88 -8.17
CA LEU A 169 -0.59 -6.44 -8.70
C LEU A 169 -1.80 -5.92 -7.90
N HIS A 170 -2.81 -5.43 -8.61
CA HIS A 170 -4.10 -5.13 -8.02
C HIS A 170 -5.02 -6.33 -8.21
N VAL A 171 -5.34 -6.99 -7.11
CA VAL A 171 -6.23 -8.14 -7.04
C VAL A 171 -7.28 -7.87 -5.97
N GLU A 172 -8.54 -8.21 -6.22
CA GLU A 172 -9.64 -8.06 -5.28
C GLU A 172 -10.39 -9.40 -5.19
N LEU A 173 -9.82 -10.37 -4.47
CA LEU A 173 -10.31 -11.76 -4.41
C LEU A 173 -11.76 -11.85 -3.92
N ASN A 174 -12.11 -11.12 -2.87
CA ASN A 174 -13.46 -11.14 -2.29
C ASN A 174 -14.56 -10.58 -3.21
N ASP A 175 -14.20 -9.89 -4.30
CA ASP A 175 -15.17 -9.36 -5.26
C ASP A 175 -15.57 -10.35 -6.36
N TYR A 176 -14.81 -11.43 -6.50
CA TYR A 176 -14.98 -12.46 -7.52
C TYR A 176 -14.89 -13.84 -6.86
N GLU A 177 -15.82 -14.11 -5.95
CA GLU A 177 -15.83 -15.30 -5.09
C GLU A 177 -15.71 -16.61 -5.88
N GLU A 178 -16.39 -16.71 -7.02
CA GLU A 178 -16.32 -17.89 -7.91
C GLU A 178 -14.91 -18.12 -8.49
N ASP A 179 -14.17 -17.04 -8.73
CA ASP A 179 -12.81 -17.07 -9.29
C ASP A 179 -11.70 -16.98 -8.22
N SER A 180 -12.04 -16.72 -6.95
CA SER A 180 -11.06 -16.45 -5.89
C SER A 180 -10.05 -17.60 -5.72
N LYS A 181 -10.53 -18.83 -5.63
CA LYS A 181 -9.68 -20.04 -5.51
C LYS A 181 -8.76 -20.21 -6.71
N LYS A 182 -9.27 -19.93 -7.92
CA LYS A 182 -8.48 -19.99 -9.15
C LYS A 182 -7.36 -18.97 -9.13
N ILE A 183 -7.66 -17.72 -8.82
CA ILE A 183 -6.66 -16.64 -8.77
C ILE A 183 -5.67 -16.87 -7.64
N LEU A 184 -6.11 -17.33 -6.48
CA LEU A 184 -5.23 -17.70 -5.37
C LEU A 184 -4.22 -18.76 -5.80
N GLY A 185 -4.66 -19.81 -6.47
CA GLY A 185 -3.79 -20.84 -7.04
C GLY A 185 -2.84 -20.31 -8.11
N GLN A 186 -3.28 -19.34 -8.92
CA GLN A 186 -2.43 -18.69 -9.93
C GLN A 186 -1.37 -17.79 -9.29
N LEU A 187 -1.68 -17.09 -8.19
CA LEU A 187 -0.71 -16.31 -7.41
C LEU A 187 0.40 -17.21 -6.85
N VAL A 188 0.02 -18.34 -6.25
CA VAL A 188 1.01 -19.31 -5.74
C VAL A 188 1.90 -19.85 -6.88
N LYS A 189 1.32 -20.22 -8.02
CA LYS A 189 2.09 -20.66 -9.20
C LYS A 189 3.00 -19.56 -9.72
N LEU A 190 2.55 -18.31 -9.71
CA LEU A 190 3.37 -17.15 -10.12
C LEU A 190 4.58 -16.99 -9.21
N GLY A 191 4.39 -17.03 -7.89
CA GLY A 191 5.49 -16.96 -6.93
C GLY A 191 6.50 -18.09 -7.11
N LYS A 192 6.02 -19.33 -7.29
CA LYS A 192 6.89 -20.51 -7.54
C LYS A 192 7.62 -20.44 -8.89
N LYS A 193 7.02 -19.83 -9.90
CA LYS A 193 7.62 -19.67 -11.23
C LYS A 193 8.77 -18.66 -11.24
N TYR A 194 8.68 -17.62 -10.43
CA TYR A 194 9.67 -16.53 -10.37
C TYR A 194 10.19 -16.36 -8.93
N PRO A 195 10.95 -17.35 -8.41
CA PRO A 195 11.28 -17.41 -6.97
C PRO A 195 12.19 -16.26 -6.49
N ASN A 196 12.90 -15.60 -7.39
CA ASN A 196 13.82 -14.49 -7.08
C ASN A 196 13.20 -13.10 -7.29
N ASP A 197 11.94 -13.04 -7.74
CA ASP A 197 11.25 -11.79 -8.05
C ASP A 197 10.15 -11.52 -7.03
N ASN A 198 9.96 -10.24 -6.65
CA ASN A 198 8.99 -9.87 -5.65
C ASN A 198 7.66 -9.43 -6.29
N PHE A 199 6.55 -9.99 -5.79
CA PHE A 199 5.19 -9.64 -6.18
C PHE A 199 4.49 -8.99 -5.00
N LEU A 200 3.99 -7.77 -5.19
CA LEU A 200 3.35 -6.95 -4.15
C LEU A 200 1.86 -6.84 -4.47
N LEU A 201 1.01 -7.35 -3.58
CA LEU A 201 -0.44 -7.35 -3.75
C LEU A 201 -1.06 -6.10 -3.11
N MET A 202 -1.67 -5.22 -3.93
CA MET A 202 -2.36 -4.02 -3.46
C MET A 202 -3.54 -4.38 -2.55
N HIS A 203 -3.79 -3.55 -1.53
CA HIS A 203 -4.95 -3.65 -0.63
C HIS A 203 -5.08 -5.03 0.02
N MET A 204 -3.95 -5.67 0.38
CA MET A 204 -3.94 -7.03 0.90
C MET A 204 -4.64 -8.03 -0.04
N ALA A 205 -4.71 -7.76 -1.35
CA ALA A 205 -5.49 -8.49 -2.37
C ALA A 205 -6.99 -8.65 -2.02
N GLN A 206 -7.54 -7.92 -1.06
CA GLN A 206 -8.87 -8.13 -0.48
C GLN A 206 -9.08 -9.60 -0.04
N ILE A 207 -8.09 -10.15 0.63
CA ILE A 207 -7.94 -11.57 0.95
C ILE A 207 -8.42 -11.84 2.38
N GLU A 208 -9.00 -13.01 2.62
CA GLU A 208 -9.30 -13.47 3.97
C GLU A 208 -8.02 -13.87 4.71
N PHE A 209 -8.10 -13.91 6.06
CA PHE A 209 -6.94 -14.21 6.91
C PHE A 209 -6.31 -15.57 6.58
N THR A 210 -7.12 -16.62 6.44
CA THR A 210 -6.68 -17.98 6.11
C THR A 210 -6.04 -18.10 4.73
N GLU A 211 -6.49 -17.29 3.77
CA GLU A 211 -5.90 -17.21 2.44
C GLU A 211 -4.56 -16.48 2.47
N ALA A 212 -4.42 -15.46 3.33
CA ALA A 212 -3.13 -14.79 3.53
C ALA A 212 -2.10 -15.73 4.15
N GLU A 213 -2.48 -16.50 5.18
CA GLU A 213 -1.64 -17.57 5.74
C GLU A 213 -1.25 -18.60 4.68
N PHE A 214 -2.19 -19.03 3.86
CA PHE A 214 -1.92 -19.97 2.77
C PHE A 214 -0.87 -19.44 1.80
N ILE A 215 -1.00 -18.19 1.29
CA ILE A 215 0.00 -17.57 0.41
C ILE A 215 1.37 -17.48 1.11
N ILE A 216 1.40 -17.10 2.40
CA ILE A 216 2.63 -16.98 3.17
C ILE A 216 3.34 -18.32 3.26
N ASN A 217 2.62 -19.39 3.52
CA ASN A 217 3.17 -20.74 3.67
C ASN A 217 3.63 -21.33 2.32
N GLU A 218 2.92 -21.03 1.23
CA GLU A 218 3.19 -21.60 -0.08
C GLU A 218 4.25 -20.86 -0.91
N THR A 219 4.58 -19.60 -0.53
CA THR A 219 5.50 -18.75 -1.30
C THR A 219 6.38 -17.91 -0.37
N ASN A 220 7.56 -17.50 -0.86
CA ASN A 220 8.45 -16.61 -0.11
C ASN A 220 8.51 -15.18 -0.67
N ASN A 221 7.91 -14.93 -1.82
CA ASN A 221 8.12 -13.74 -2.63
C ASN A 221 6.83 -13.02 -3.05
N ILE A 222 5.69 -13.46 -2.50
CA ILE A 222 4.42 -12.71 -2.61
C ILE A 222 4.20 -11.94 -1.30
N HIS A 223 4.05 -10.64 -1.40
CA HIS A 223 3.95 -9.70 -0.29
C HIS A 223 2.67 -8.90 -0.36
N PHE A 224 2.24 -8.32 0.76
CA PHE A 224 0.99 -7.61 0.88
C PHE A 224 1.23 -6.12 1.13
N ILE A 225 0.70 -5.26 0.26
CA ILE A 225 0.64 -3.82 0.48
C ILE A 225 -0.59 -3.52 1.34
N THR A 226 -0.39 -2.89 2.49
CA THR A 226 -1.42 -2.72 3.53
C THR A 226 -2.40 -1.58 3.24
N SER A 227 -2.27 -0.88 2.14
CA SER A 227 -3.10 0.26 1.78
C SER A 227 -4.60 -0.05 1.80
N HIS A 228 -5.38 0.91 2.24
CA HIS A 228 -6.85 0.82 2.31
C HIS A 228 -7.42 -0.35 3.16
N ALA A 229 -6.59 -1.03 3.95
CA ALA A 229 -7.03 -2.12 4.82
C ALA A 229 -7.41 -1.60 6.22
N ASP A 230 -8.15 -0.51 6.28
CA ASP A 230 -8.53 0.22 7.49
C ASP A 230 -10.05 0.37 7.66
N ASN A 231 -10.47 0.73 8.90
CA ASN A 231 -11.86 0.90 9.29
C ASN A 231 -12.60 1.90 8.40
N GLU A 232 -11.99 3.07 8.12
CA GLU A 232 -12.65 4.12 7.33
C GLU A 232 -12.98 3.60 5.92
N ARG A 233 -12.03 2.89 5.33
CA ARG A 233 -12.22 2.33 3.99
C ARG A 233 -13.26 1.22 3.99
N ALA A 234 -13.18 0.29 4.95
CA ALA A 234 -14.14 -0.81 5.07
C ALA A 234 -15.58 -0.28 5.21
N GLU A 235 -15.82 0.66 6.13
CA GLU A 235 -17.14 1.25 6.33
C GLU A 235 -17.65 2.04 5.11
N ARG A 236 -16.76 2.78 4.45
CA ARG A 236 -17.13 3.53 3.25
C ARG A 236 -17.53 2.61 2.11
N MET A 237 -16.89 1.45 1.99
CA MET A 237 -17.17 0.50 0.93
C MET A 237 -18.50 -0.21 1.13
N LYS A 238 -18.88 -0.53 2.36
CA LYS A 238 -20.21 -1.09 2.69
C LYS A 238 -21.35 -0.19 2.22
N LYS A 239 -21.16 1.12 2.20
CA LYS A 239 -22.18 2.12 1.86
C LYS A 239 -22.28 2.43 0.36
N LYS A 240 -21.49 1.79 -0.51
CA LYS A 240 -21.52 2.09 -1.94
C LYS A 240 -22.50 1.16 -2.68
N PRO A 241 -23.59 1.70 -3.24
CA PRO A 241 -24.52 0.89 -4.02
C PRO A 241 -23.85 0.31 -5.28
N GLY A 242 -24.23 -0.90 -5.65
CA GLY A 242 -23.76 -1.57 -6.86
C GLY A 242 -22.38 -2.22 -6.77
N ARG A 243 -21.81 -2.31 -5.59
CA ARG A 243 -20.67 -3.21 -5.33
C ARG A 243 -21.19 -4.52 -4.78
N SER A 244 -20.80 -5.61 -5.42
CA SER A 244 -21.06 -6.97 -4.96
C SER A 244 -20.11 -7.42 -3.84
N GLN A 245 -19.47 -6.47 -3.14
CA GLN A 245 -18.39 -6.76 -2.23
C GLN A 245 -18.87 -7.27 -0.89
N MET A 246 -18.36 -8.40 -0.48
CA MET A 246 -18.49 -8.98 0.85
C MET A 246 -17.86 -8.12 1.97
N GLY A 247 -17.33 -6.97 1.66
CA GLY A 247 -16.63 -6.06 2.57
C GLY A 247 -15.15 -5.99 2.27
N TRP A 248 -14.59 -4.79 2.43
CA TRP A 248 -13.14 -4.63 2.27
C TRP A 248 -12.42 -5.21 3.46
N ILE A 249 -11.26 -5.79 3.19
CA ILE A 249 -10.34 -6.25 4.22
C ILE A 249 -10.09 -5.15 5.25
N ASN A 250 -10.12 -5.52 6.51
CA ASN A 250 -9.86 -4.62 7.61
C ASN A 250 -8.91 -5.27 8.62
N LEU A 251 -7.75 -4.67 8.78
CA LEU A 251 -6.72 -5.15 9.71
C LEU A 251 -7.00 -4.70 11.15
N PHE A 252 -7.93 -3.76 11.37
CA PHE A 252 -8.11 -3.04 12.62
C PHE A 252 -9.40 -3.43 13.33
N ASP A 253 -9.36 -3.33 14.66
CA ASP A 253 -10.54 -3.33 15.52
C ASP A 253 -11.24 -1.95 15.51
N LYS A 254 -12.34 -1.82 16.25
CA LYS A 254 -13.11 -0.56 16.36
C LYS A 254 -12.30 0.59 16.99
N LYS A 255 -11.20 0.32 17.68
CA LYS A 255 -10.32 1.31 18.34
C LYS A 255 -9.11 1.67 17.49
N ASN A 256 -9.05 1.20 16.25
CA ASN A 256 -7.90 1.33 15.34
C ASN A 256 -6.61 0.67 15.86
N ASN A 257 -6.72 -0.40 16.65
CA ASN A 257 -5.60 -1.29 16.91
C ASN A 257 -5.63 -2.44 15.92
N PHE A 258 -4.51 -3.09 15.63
CA PHE A 258 -4.54 -4.31 14.85
C PHE A 258 -5.39 -5.39 15.54
N GLN A 259 -6.24 -6.05 14.78
CA GLN A 259 -6.90 -7.28 15.25
C GLN A 259 -5.82 -8.31 15.60
N LYS A 260 -5.98 -9.01 16.74
CA LYS A 260 -4.96 -9.93 17.26
C LYS A 260 -4.40 -10.89 16.20
N LYS A 261 -5.26 -11.49 15.39
CA LYS A 261 -4.84 -12.43 14.33
C LYS A 261 -3.86 -11.80 13.32
N TRP A 262 -4.12 -10.55 12.91
CA TRP A 262 -3.25 -9.82 12.00
C TRP A 262 -1.97 -9.34 12.67
N LEU A 263 -2.07 -8.91 13.93
CA LEU A 263 -0.90 -8.55 14.76
C LEU A 263 0.08 -9.72 14.88
N ASP A 264 -0.43 -10.90 15.21
CA ASP A 264 0.37 -12.11 15.38
C ASP A 264 1.01 -12.52 14.04
N LEU A 265 0.24 -12.51 12.94
CA LEU A 265 0.74 -12.86 11.61
C LEU A 265 1.84 -11.91 11.13
N MET A 266 1.67 -10.59 11.36
CA MET A 266 2.66 -9.57 11.00
C MET A 266 3.93 -9.67 11.83
N ASN A 267 3.82 -9.99 13.12
CA ASN A 267 5.00 -10.23 13.99
C ASN A 267 5.77 -11.49 13.60
N GLN A 268 5.08 -12.53 13.17
CA GLN A 268 5.69 -13.79 12.74
C GLN A 268 6.30 -13.70 11.33
N ASN A 269 5.67 -12.92 10.46
CA ASN A 269 6.01 -12.83 9.04
C ASN A 269 6.24 -11.37 8.57
N PRO A 270 7.06 -10.56 9.28
CA PRO A 270 7.14 -9.12 9.01
C PRO A 270 7.62 -8.79 7.60
N LYS A 271 8.44 -9.62 6.98
CA LYS A 271 8.91 -9.46 5.59
C LYS A 271 7.81 -9.57 4.54
N ARG A 272 6.60 -9.98 4.92
CA ARG A 272 5.51 -10.20 3.96
C ARG A 272 4.62 -8.96 3.78
N PHE A 273 4.79 -7.92 4.59
CA PHE A 273 3.92 -6.75 4.62
C PHE A 273 4.68 -5.47 4.29
N VAL A 274 4.08 -4.62 3.45
CA VAL A 274 4.66 -3.36 3.02
C VAL A 274 3.65 -2.24 3.27
N LEU A 275 4.06 -1.23 4.01
CA LEU A 275 3.20 -0.09 4.31
C LEU A 275 2.99 0.79 3.08
N ALA A 276 1.75 1.15 2.80
CA ALA A 276 1.40 2.19 1.84
C ALA A 276 0.07 2.85 2.21
N LEU A 277 -0.15 4.08 1.74
CA LEU A 277 -1.37 4.84 1.98
C LEU A 277 -2.32 4.83 0.78
N ASP A 278 -1.79 4.66 -0.42
CA ASP A 278 -2.49 4.70 -1.70
C ASP A 278 -3.44 5.89 -1.86
N ASN A 279 -2.88 7.09 -1.81
CA ASN A 279 -3.63 8.31 -2.09
C ASN A 279 -3.93 8.38 -3.59
N VAL A 280 -5.13 7.97 -4.00
CA VAL A 280 -5.53 7.87 -5.42
C VAL A 280 -6.25 9.11 -5.91
N TRP A 281 -7.07 9.71 -5.05
CA TRP A 281 -7.91 10.86 -5.37
C TRP A 281 -7.40 12.11 -4.67
N ASP A 282 -7.60 13.28 -5.26
CA ASP A 282 -7.17 14.56 -4.67
C ASP A 282 -7.67 14.72 -3.23
N ARG A 283 -8.91 14.31 -2.94
CA ARG A 283 -9.46 14.32 -1.58
C ARG A 283 -8.66 13.47 -0.57
N HIS A 284 -7.94 12.42 -1.00
CA HIS A 284 -7.13 11.61 -0.10
C HIS A 284 -5.90 12.37 0.40
N TRP A 285 -5.45 13.37 -0.36
CA TRP A 285 -4.38 14.27 0.03
C TRP A 285 -4.87 15.38 0.95
N PHE A 286 -6.06 15.94 0.67
CA PHE A 286 -6.60 17.04 1.45
C PHE A 286 -7.24 16.60 2.78
N ASN A 287 -7.91 15.46 2.78
CA ASN A 287 -8.73 15.00 3.89
C ASN A 287 -8.19 13.70 4.47
N GLY A 288 -7.81 13.73 5.74
CA GLY A 288 -7.41 12.54 6.49
C GLY A 288 -6.01 12.00 6.20
N TYR A 289 -5.13 12.73 5.47
CA TYR A 289 -3.77 12.27 5.22
C TYR A 289 -2.95 12.15 6.50
N LYS A 290 -2.98 13.21 7.31
CA LYS A 290 -2.29 13.27 8.61
C LYS A 290 -2.84 12.21 9.57
N GLU A 291 -4.16 12.11 9.65
CA GLU A 291 -4.86 11.16 10.52
C GLU A 291 -4.54 9.71 10.16
N ARG A 292 -4.46 9.37 8.86
CA ARG A 292 -4.05 8.03 8.42
C ARG A 292 -2.59 7.73 8.78
N ILE A 293 -1.68 8.69 8.62
CA ILE A 293 -0.28 8.51 9.04
C ILE A 293 -0.23 8.24 10.55
N TYR A 294 -0.92 9.04 11.34
CA TYR A 294 -0.97 8.86 12.79
C TYR A 294 -1.57 7.50 13.18
N MET A 295 -2.69 7.11 12.56
CA MET A 295 -3.31 5.80 12.77
C MET A 295 -2.33 4.65 12.49
N TRP A 296 -1.61 4.70 11.36
CA TRP A 296 -0.61 3.68 11.03
C TRP A 296 0.57 3.67 12.00
N ARG A 297 1.07 4.85 12.40
CA ARG A 297 2.14 4.95 13.38
C ARG A 297 1.73 4.39 14.75
N LYS A 298 0.49 4.65 15.17
CA LYS A 298 -0.08 4.06 16.40
C LYS A 298 -0.18 2.54 16.27
N ALA A 299 -0.69 2.03 15.17
CA ALA A 299 -0.81 0.60 14.93
C ALA A 299 0.56 -0.10 14.89
N LEU A 300 1.53 0.47 14.19
CA LEU A 300 2.90 -0.05 14.13
C LEU A 300 3.55 -0.16 15.51
N ALA A 301 3.25 0.76 16.43
CA ALA A 301 3.77 0.71 17.79
C ALA A 301 3.30 -0.51 18.60
N SER A 302 2.24 -1.20 18.16
CA SER A 302 1.77 -2.44 18.78
C SER A 302 2.52 -3.71 18.32
N LEU A 303 3.28 -3.60 17.22
CA LEU A 303 4.16 -4.65 16.74
C LEU A 303 5.47 -4.69 17.56
N ASN A 304 6.20 -5.80 17.49
CA ASN A 304 7.59 -5.76 17.95
C ASN A 304 8.41 -4.78 17.10
N SER A 305 9.46 -4.20 17.67
CA SER A 305 10.24 -3.12 17.04
C SER A 305 10.82 -3.52 15.67
N ASP A 306 11.25 -4.77 15.51
CA ASP A 306 11.82 -5.26 14.26
C ASP A 306 10.73 -5.39 13.17
N ALA A 307 9.57 -5.96 13.51
CA ALA A 307 8.44 -6.06 12.60
C ALA A 307 7.93 -4.67 12.19
N ALA A 308 7.78 -3.75 13.13
CA ALA A 308 7.37 -2.37 12.85
C ALA A 308 8.33 -1.69 11.85
N SER A 309 9.65 -1.78 12.09
CA SER A 309 10.67 -1.18 11.23
C SER A 309 10.72 -1.83 9.83
N LEU A 310 10.56 -3.16 9.74
CA LEU A 310 10.51 -3.84 8.46
C LEU A 310 9.29 -3.44 7.65
N ILE A 311 8.10 -3.41 8.25
CA ILE A 311 6.83 -3.08 7.59
C ILE A 311 6.81 -1.60 7.16
N ALA A 312 7.25 -0.71 8.05
CA ALA A 312 7.22 0.73 7.80
C ALA A 312 8.28 1.21 6.80
N CYS A 313 9.42 0.53 6.70
CA CYS A 313 10.56 0.97 5.89
C CYS A 313 11.33 -0.18 5.21
N GLY A 314 11.80 -1.16 5.98
CA GLY A 314 12.81 -2.12 5.53
C GLY A 314 12.40 -2.92 4.29
N ASN A 315 11.14 -3.34 4.21
CA ASN A 315 10.63 -4.11 3.08
C ASN A 315 10.54 -3.26 1.82
N ALA A 316 9.99 -2.04 1.91
CA ALA A 316 9.96 -1.12 0.79
C ALA A 316 11.38 -0.78 0.32
N LYS A 317 12.30 -0.49 1.26
CA LYS A 317 13.72 -0.28 0.95
C LYS A 317 14.31 -1.45 0.15
N SER A 318 14.11 -2.66 0.61
CA SER A 318 14.66 -3.88 0.00
C SER A 318 14.07 -4.13 -1.39
N TYR A 319 12.73 -4.17 -1.51
CA TYR A 319 12.07 -4.56 -2.76
C TYR A 319 12.23 -3.52 -3.86
N PHE A 320 12.16 -2.24 -3.54
CA PHE A 320 12.34 -1.14 -4.50
C PHE A 320 13.79 -0.66 -4.62
N LYS A 321 14.74 -1.29 -3.89
CA LYS A 321 16.17 -0.94 -3.89
C LYS A 321 16.39 0.55 -3.59
N LEU A 322 15.76 1.04 -2.51
CA LEU A 322 15.81 2.45 -2.14
C LEU A 322 17.08 2.79 -1.36
N ASN A 323 17.67 3.94 -1.67
CA ASN A 323 18.74 4.50 -0.86
C ASN A 323 18.13 5.39 0.24
N ILE A 324 17.81 4.77 1.38
CA ILE A 324 17.28 5.41 2.60
C ILE A 324 17.70 4.60 3.81
N GLU A 325 17.91 5.25 4.94
CA GLU A 325 18.13 4.60 6.21
C GLU A 325 16.80 4.30 6.91
N CYS A 326 16.65 3.08 7.43
CA CYS A 326 15.47 2.68 8.19
C CYS A 326 15.79 2.72 9.69
N LEU A 327 15.51 3.82 10.32
CA LEU A 327 15.65 4.00 11.76
C LEU A 327 14.45 3.37 12.46
N LYS A 328 14.69 2.61 13.53
CA LYS A 328 13.62 2.04 14.38
C LYS A 328 13.00 3.09 15.27
N ASP A 329 13.81 4.04 15.69
CA ASP A 329 13.41 5.21 16.47
C ASP A 329 14.21 6.43 15.99
N ARG A 330 13.53 7.57 15.83
CA ARG A 330 14.14 8.86 15.50
C ARG A 330 14.21 9.67 16.78
N LYS A 331 15.42 9.96 17.20
CA LYS A 331 15.70 10.79 18.35
C LYS A 331 15.35 12.25 18.07
#